data_52f2b4a8190df7e98796c7a2f6137748
#
_entry.id   52f2b4a8190df7e98796c7a2f6137748
#
_cell.length_a   1.000
_cell.length_b   1.000
_cell.length_c   1.000
_cell.angle_alpha   90.00
_cell.angle_beta   90.00
_cell.angle_gamma   90.00
#
_symmetry.space_group_name_H-M   'P 1'
#
loop_
_entity.id
_entity.type
_entity.pdbx_description
1 polymer ?
#
loop_
_entity_poly.entity_id
_entity_poly.type
_entity_poly.pdbx_seq_one_letter_code
_entity_poly.pdbx_strand_id
1 'polypeptide(L)'
;MALVGILLAAGRGRRFDPSGVQNKLLQTLRGDDGDEDVVVAASAKHMLAALPRVLAVVREGDDKVAALLGSLGCEVRVCVDADLGMAESLMTAIEFTKGAEGWLIGLGDMPHVRPETMRALAATIERGARIAAPVYDGRRGNPVAFSAYHLPLLLALEGDQGARAILKSHAVSEVAVGDAGVIRDIDTPGDL
;
A
#
# COMPACT_ATOMS: atom_id res chain seq x y z
N MET A 1 2.89 -16.58 12.13
CA MET A 1 2.29 -15.22 12.16
C MET A 1 1.93 -14.81 10.76
N ALA A 2 0.69 -14.44 10.50
CA ALA A 2 0.31 -13.98 9.18
C ALA A 2 -0.04 -12.49 9.23
N LEU A 3 0.74 -11.66 8.55
CA LEU A 3 0.41 -10.25 8.36
C LEU A 3 -0.77 -10.12 7.40
N VAL A 4 -1.57 -9.06 7.59
CA VAL A 4 -2.57 -8.63 6.62
C VAL A 4 -1.94 -7.56 5.72
N GLY A 5 -2.03 -7.74 4.41
CA GLY A 5 -1.71 -6.69 3.44
C GLY A 5 -2.81 -5.63 3.44
N ILE A 6 -2.41 -4.37 3.56
CA ILE A 6 -3.29 -3.21 3.36
C ILE A 6 -2.85 -2.51 2.09
N LEU A 7 -3.72 -2.45 1.10
CA LEU A 7 -3.49 -1.74 -0.15
C LEU A 7 -4.31 -0.44 -0.14
N LEU A 8 -3.63 0.70 0.02
CA LEU A 8 -4.29 2.00 0.00
C LEU A 8 -4.49 2.47 -1.45
N ALA A 9 -5.74 2.50 -1.87
CA ALA A 9 -6.17 2.83 -3.24
C ALA A 9 -7.25 3.94 -3.27
N ALA A 10 -7.28 4.81 -2.25
CA ALA A 10 -8.30 5.86 -2.09
C ALA A 10 -7.81 7.28 -2.48
N GLY A 11 -6.60 7.41 -3.03
CA GLY A 11 -6.01 8.70 -3.43
C GLY A 11 -6.68 9.31 -4.65
N ARG A 12 -6.81 10.65 -4.68
CA ARG A 12 -7.46 11.38 -5.81
C ARG A 12 -6.63 11.47 -7.09
N GLY A 13 -5.33 11.24 -7.04
CA GLY A 13 -4.45 11.35 -8.22
C GLY A 13 -4.41 12.75 -8.85
N ARG A 14 -4.58 13.83 -8.08
CA ARG A 14 -4.65 15.22 -8.59
C ARG A 14 -3.40 15.68 -9.37
N ARG A 15 -2.25 15.09 -9.10
CA ARG A 15 -1.01 15.36 -9.86
C ARG A 15 -1.02 14.66 -11.21
N PHE A 16 -1.68 13.52 -11.31
CA PHE A 16 -1.84 12.77 -12.55
C PHE A 16 -2.82 13.46 -13.50
N ASP A 17 -4.01 13.76 -12.98
CA ASP A 17 -5.04 14.53 -13.69
C ASP A 17 -5.74 15.53 -12.76
N PRO A 18 -5.40 16.84 -12.87
CA PRO A 18 -6.06 17.89 -12.10
C PRO A 18 -7.56 18.01 -12.36
N SER A 19 -8.03 17.59 -13.56
CA SER A 19 -9.46 17.61 -13.92
C SER A 19 -10.27 16.50 -13.24
N GLY A 20 -9.59 15.44 -12.78
CA GLY A 20 -10.23 14.29 -12.14
C GLY A 20 -10.99 13.35 -13.09
N VAL A 21 -10.85 13.54 -14.40
CA VAL A 21 -11.50 12.70 -15.42
C VAL A 21 -10.81 11.33 -15.53
N GLN A 22 -9.48 11.33 -15.42
CA GLN A 22 -8.67 10.11 -15.51
C GLN A 22 -8.26 9.64 -14.12
N ASN A 23 -8.64 8.41 -13.79
CA ASN A 23 -8.17 7.75 -12.57
C ASN A 23 -6.82 7.08 -12.85
N LYS A 24 -5.74 7.54 -12.19
CA LYS A 24 -4.38 7.00 -12.37
C LYS A 24 -4.29 5.49 -12.07
N LEU A 25 -5.07 5.02 -11.11
CA LEU A 25 -5.09 3.63 -10.68
C LEU A 25 -5.65 2.67 -11.75
N LEU A 26 -6.45 3.21 -12.68
CA LEU A 26 -7.04 2.46 -13.80
C LEU A 26 -6.28 2.64 -15.12
N GLN A 27 -5.12 3.32 -15.10
CA GLN A 27 -4.32 3.46 -16.31
C GLN A 27 -3.60 2.15 -16.65
N THR A 28 -3.38 1.96 -17.95
CA THR A 28 -2.61 0.83 -18.45
C THR A 28 -1.13 1.04 -18.17
N LEU A 29 -0.53 0.06 -17.53
CA LEU A 29 0.91 -0.05 -17.31
C LEU A 29 1.47 -1.03 -18.33
N ARG A 30 2.51 -0.64 -19.05
CA ARG A 30 3.23 -1.54 -19.98
C ARG A 30 4.43 -2.13 -19.27
N GLY A 31 4.45 -3.45 -19.15
CA GLY A 31 5.61 -4.18 -18.68
C GLY A 31 6.74 -4.20 -19.72
N ASP A 32 7.96 -4.44 -19.26
CA ASP A 32 9.15 -4.58 -20.13
C ASP A 32 9.00 -5.75 -21.14
N ASP A 33 8.18 -6.75 -20.82
CA ASP A 33 7.89 -7.92 -21.65
C ASP A 33 6.74 -7.68 -22.66
N GLY A 34 6.18 -6.48 -22.71
CA GLY A 34 5.06 -6.10 -23.57
C GLY A 34 3.68 -6.50 -23.04
N ASP A 35 3.62 -7.08 -21.86
CA ASP A 35 2.37 -7.36 -21.16
C ASP A 35 1.75 -6.05 -20.66
N GLU A 36 0.44 -5.93 -20.84
CA GLU A 36 -0.32 -4.79 -20.32
C GLU A 36 -1.05 -5.18 -19.04
N ASP A 37 -0.91 -4.38 -18.01
CA ASP A 37 -1.69 -4.51 -16.77
C ASP A 37 -2.26 -3.15 -16.36
N VAL A 38 -3.11 -3.11 -15.36
CA VAL A 38 -3.64 -1.88 -14.78
C VAL A 38 -2.84 -1.54 -13.52
N VAL A 39 -2.48 -0.28 -13.32
CA VAL A 39 -1.63 0.17 -12.21
C VAL A 39 -2.01 -0.47 -10.87
N VAL A 40 -3.28 -0.33 -10.45
CA VAL A 40 -3.72 -0.88 -9.15
C VAL A 40 -3.79 -2.42 -9.17
N ALA A 41 -4.05 -3.02 -10.33
CA ALA A 41 -4.10 -4.47 -10.46
C ALA A 41 -2.71 -5.09 -10.29
N ALA A 42 -1.68 -4.50 -10.88
CA ALA A 42 -0.29 -4.93 -10.70
C ALA A 42 0.11 -4.86 -9.21
N SER A 43 -0.16 -3.73 -8.54
CA SER A 43 0.10 -3.57 -7.10
C SER A 43 -0.62 -4.63 -6.26
N ALA A 44 -1.90 -4.89 -6.56
CA ALA A 44 -2.71 -5.89 -5.86
C ALA A 44 -2.21 -7.32 -6.07
N LYS A 45 -1.91 -7.69 -7.32
CA LYS A 45 -1.39 -9.02 -7.68
C LYS A 45 -0.07 -9.32 -6.96
N HIS A 46 0.84 -8.36 -6.91
CA HIS A 46 2.11 -8.51 -6.20
C HIS A 46 1.90 -8.70 -4.69
N MET A 47 0.98 -7.95 -4.08
CA MET A 47 0.68 -8.10 -2.66
C MET A 47 -0.02 -9.43 -2.35
N LEU A 48 -0.97 -9.87 -3.18
CA LEU A 48 -1.65 -11.17 -3.09
C LEU A 48 -0.68 -12.34 -3.29
N ALA A 49 0.35 -12.18 -4.13
CA ALA A 49 1.39 -13.18 -4.29
C ALA A 49 2.32 -13.28 -3.06
N ALA A 50 2.39 -12.23 -2.24
CA ALA A 50 3.25 -12.18 -1.06
C ALA A 50 2.52 -12.58 0.23
N LEU A 51 1.24 -12.26 0.37
CA LEU A 51 0.47 -12.39 1.59
C LEU A 51 -0.85 -13.12 1.36
N PRO A 52 -1.28 -13.98 2.32
CA PRO A 52 -2.48 -14.80 2.16
C PRO A 52 -3.79 -14.00 2.25
N ARG A 53 -3.74 -12.80 2.80
CA ARG A 53 -4.90 -11.92 2.98
C ARG A 53 -4.52 -10.48 2.66
N VAL A 54 -5.28 -9.86 1.76
CA VAL A 54 -5.12 -8.46 1.36
C VAL A 54 -6.44 -7.72 1.45
N LEU A 55 -6.45 -6.62 2.19
CA LEU A 55 -7.56 -5.70 2.28
C LEU A 55 -7.20 -4.41 1.54
N ALA A 56 -7.98 -4.09 0.52
CA ALA A 56 -7.85 -2.87 -0.26
C ALA A 56 -8.84 -1.81 0.23
N VAL A 57 -8.37 -0.58 0.41
CA VAL A 57 -9.22 0.56 0.75
C VAL A 57 -9.35 1.45 -0.47
N VAL A 58 -10.59 1.66 -0.89
CA VAL A 58 -10.96 2.54 -1.99
C VAL A 58 -11.77 3.73 -1.47
N ARG A 59 -11.81 4.81 -2.23
CA ARG A 59 -12.69 5.94 -1.91
C ARG A 59 -14.13 5.65 -2.33
N GLU A 60 -15.07 6.38 -1.74
CA GLU A 60 -16.45 6.37 -2.19
C GLU A 60 -16.57 6.85 -3.64
N GLY A 61 -17.35 6.12 -4.45
CA GLY A 61 -17.58 6.39 -5.87
C GLY A 61 -16.55 5.77 -6.84
N ASP A 62 -15.47 5.16 -6.35
CA ASP A 62 -14.50 4.45 -7.21
C ASP A 62 -14.90 2.98 -7.45
N ASP A 63 -16.15 2.77 -7.90
CA ASP A 63 -16.74 1.43 -8.08
C ASP A 63 -15.94 0.55 -9.04
N LYS A 64 -15.31 1.14 -10.06
CA LYS A 64 -14.47 0.40 -11.02
C LYS A 64 -13.20 -0.15 -10.35
N VAL A 65 -12.56 0.64 -9.51
CA VAL A 65 -11.37 0.21 -8.73
C VAL A 65 -11.78 -0.87 -7.74
N ALA A 66 -12.91 -0.67 -7.04
CA ALA A 66 -13.45 -1.63 -6.08
C ALA A 66 -13.76 -2.98 -6.74
N ALA A 67 -14.47 -2.97 -7.87
CA ALA A 67 -14.82 -4.18 -8.62
C ALA A 67 -13.59 -4.93 -9.13
N LEU A 68 -12.59 -4.20 -9.66
CA LEU A 68 -11.33 -4.77 -10.14
C LEU A 68 -10.57 -5.45 -9.00
N LEU A 69 -10.37 -4.77 -7.87
CA LEU A 69 -9.65 -5.31 -6.72
C LEU A 69 -10.38 -6.52 -6.11
N GLY A 70 -11.69 -6.47 -6.02
CA GLY A 70 -12.51 -7.60 -5.57
C GLY A 70 -12.39 -8.82 -6.50
N SER A 71 -12.38 -8.61 -7.82
CA SER A 71 -12.22 -9.70 -8.81
C SER A 71 -10.85 -10.39 -8.73
N LEU A 72 -9.83 -9.68 -8.26
CA LEU A 72 -8.47 -10.23 -8.03
C LEU A 72 -8.34 -11.02 -6.73
N GLY A 73 -9.34 -10.93 -5.82
CA GLY A 73 -9.33 -11.62 -4.54
C GLY A 73 -8.99 -10.76 -3.33
N CYS A 74 -8.92 -9.43 -3.48
CA CYS A 74 -8.81 -8.54 -2.34
C CYS A 74 -10.15 -8.44 -1.59
N GLU A 75 -10.09 -8.36 -0.26
CA GLU A 75 -11.20 -7.80 0.50
C GLU A 75 -11.25 -6.29 0.24
N VAL A 76 -12.43 -5.74 -0.08
CA VAL A 76 -12.53 -4.31 -0.39
C VAL A 76 -13.31 -3.58 0.68
N ARG A 77 -12.82 -2.41 1.09
CA ARG A 77 -13.50 -1.47 1.98
C ARG A 77 -13.55 -0.08 1.37
N VAL A 78 -14.71 0.53 1.49
CA VAL A 78 -14.92 1.92 1.06
C VAL A 78 -14.62 2.83 2.25
N CYS A 79 -13.75 3.81 2.04
CA CYS A 79 -13.51 4.90 2.98
C CYS A 79 -14.29 6.13 2.53
N VAL A 80 -15.33 6.50 3.28
CA VAL A 80 -16.19 7.65 3.00
C VAL A 80 -15.40 8.96 3.20
N ASP A 81 -14.57 8.97 4.23
CA ASP A 81 -13.79 10.13 4.66
C ASP A 81 -12.38 10.19 4.01
N ALA A 82 -12.17 9.48 2.90
CA ALA A 82 -10.87 9.44 2.22
C ALA A 82 -10.30 10.82 1.83
N ASP A 83 -11.17 11.82 1.71
CA ASP A 83 -10.81 13.20 1.40
C ASP A 83 -10.20 13.98 2.57
N LEU A 84 -10.38 13.51 3.79
CA LEU A 84 -9.78 14.11 4.99
C LEU A 84 -8.31 13.75 5.17
N GLY A 85 -7.82 12.77 4.40
CA GLY A 85 -6.40 12.42 4.39
C GLY A 85 -6.13 10.93 4.33
N MET A 86 -4.86 10.57 4.14
CA MET A 86 -4.41 9.17 4.07
C MET A 86 -4.67 8.41 5.37
N ALA A 87 -4.66 9.10 6.51
CA ALA A 87 -4.91 8.50 7.82
C ALA A 87 -6.28 7.83 7.89
N GLU A 88 -7.33 8.46 7.33
CA GLU A 88 -8.69 7.91 7.34
C GLU A 88 -8.79 6.57 6.61
N SER A 89 -8.14 6.49 5.43
CA SER A 89 -8.09 5.25 4.66
C SER A 89 -7.33 4.15 5.42
N LEU A 90 -6.23 4.51 6.07
CA LEU A 90 -5.45 3.56 6.85
C LEU A 90 -6.20 3.11 8.11
N MET A 91 -6.82 4.02 8.86
CA MET A 91 -7.64 3.68 10.03
C MET A 91 -8.80 2.76 9.66
N THR A 92 -9.50 3.04 8.56
CA THR A 92 -10.56 2.15 8.03
C THR A 92 -10.06 0.72 7.87
N ALA A 93 -8.86 0.54 7.30
CA ALA A 93 -8.28 -0.80 7.14
C ALA A 93 -7.88 -1.43 8.47
N ILE A 94 -7.23 -0.68 9.33
CA ILE A 94 -6.75 -1.17 10.64
C ILE A 94 -7.91 -1.60 11.53
N GLU A 95 -8.97 -0.80 11.62
CA GLU A 95 -10.16 -1.17 12.40
C GLU A 95 -10.79 -2.48 11.95
N PHE A 96 -10.85 -2.67 10.62
CA PHE A 96 -11.41 -3.89 10.04
C PHE A 96 -10.53 -5.12 10.25
N THR A 97 -9.25 -4.92 10.49
CA THR A 97 -8.23 -5.96 10.64
C THR A 97 -7.53 -5.94 11.99
N LYS A 98 -8.10 -5.29 13.01
CA LYS A 98 -7.49 -5.09 14.34
C LYS A 98 -7.13 -6.37 15.10
N GLY A 99 -7.66 -7.52 14.67
CA GLY A 99 -7.28 -8.84 15.19
C GLY A 99 -6.05 -9.45 14.50
N ALA A 100 -5.44 -8.77 13.52
CA ALA A 100 -4.23 -9.24 12.89
C ALA A 100 -3.00 -9.12 13.81
N GLU A 101 -2.01 -9.97 13.57
CA GLU A 101 -0.74 -9.94 14.31
C GLU A 101 0.23 -8.86 13.77
N GLY A 102 -0.13 -8.24 12.65
CA GLY A 102 0.58 -7.13 12.02
C GLY A 102 0.06 -6.82 10.63
N TRP A 103 0.59 -5.77 10.04
CA TRP A 103 0.15 -5.26 8.74
C TRP A 103 1.35 -4.93 7.84
N LEU A 104 1.20 -5.20 6.55
CA LEU A 104 2.06 -4.67 5.49
C LEU A 104 1.25 -3.61 4.73
N ILE A 105 1.62 -2.34 4.87
CA ILE A 105 0.91 -1.20 4.31
C ILE A 105 1.59 -0.79 3.01
N GLY A 106 0.90 -0.98 1.90
CA GLY A 106 1.35 -0.61 0.55
C GLY A 106 0.40 0.35 -0.14
N LEU A 107 0.85 0.92 -1.24
CA LEU A 107 0.14 1.91 -2.03
C LEU A 107 -0.30 1.31 -3.37
N GLY A 108 -1.53 1.61 -3.79
CA GLY A 108 -2.11 1.12 -5.05
C GLY A 108 -1.45 1.69 -6.32
N ASP A 109 -0.67 2.76 -6.18
CA ASP A 109 0.07 3.42 -7.24
C ASP A 109 1.56 3.05 -7.30
N MET A 110 1.96 1.98 -6.61
CA MET A 110 3.33 1.45 -6.65
C MET A 110 3.39 0.04 -7.28
N PRO A 111 3.10 -0.08 -8.59
CA PRO A 111 2.95 -1.38 -9.26
C PRO A 111 4.25 -2.16 -9.42
N HIS A 112 5.39 -1.51 -9.25
CA HIS A 112 6.71 -2.12 -9.47
C HIS A 112 7.31 -2.78 -8.22
N VAL A 113 6.67 -2.69 -7.06
CA VAL A 113 7.15 -3.34 -5.84
C VAL A 113 7.01 -4.86 -5.97
N ARG A 114 8.12 -5.58 -5.78
CA ARG A 114 8.17 -7.03 -5.98
C ARG A 114 7.61 -7.80 -4.77
N PRO A 115 6.95 -8.96 -5.02
CA PRO A 115 6.48 -9.83 -3.93
C PRO A 115 7.58 -10.28 -2.96
N GLU A 116 8.82 -10.48 -3.46
CA GLU A 116 9.98 -10.88 -2.64
C GLU A 116 10.31 -9.84 -1.58
N THR A 117 10.25 -8.55 -1.94
CA THR A 117 10.41 -7.43 -1.00
C THR A 117 9.35 -7.48 0.10
N MET A 118 8.10 -7.67 -0.26
CA MET A 118 6.99 -7.76 0.68
C MET A 118 7.15 -8.94 1.64
N ARG A 119 7.56 -10.12 1.14
CA ARG A 119 7.85 -11.31 1.97
C ARG A 119 9.03 -11.06 2.92
N ALA A 120 10.09 -10.38 2.46
CA ALA A 120 11.24 -10.04 3.30
C ALA A 120 10.85 -9.13 4.47
N LEU A 121 9.98 -8.16 4.24
CA LEU A 121 9.44 -7.29 5.29
C LEU A 121 8.56 -8.07 6.28
N ALA A 122 7.67 -8.92 5.79
CA ALA A 122 6.83 -9.77 6.62
C ALA A 122 7.68 -10.68 7.51
N ALA A 123 8.66 -11.36 6.95
CA ALA A 123 9.59 -12.20 7.69
C ALA A 123 10.41 -11.43 8.74
N THR A 124 10.68 -10.13 8.50
CA THR A 124 11.38 -9.28 9.48
C THR A 124 10.51 -8.99 10.70
N ILE A 125 9.21 -8.75 10.50
CA ILE A 125 8.24 -8.63 11.60
C ILE A 125 8.11 -9.96 12.36
N GLU A 126 8.01 -11.09 11.65
CA GLU A 126 7.93 -12.43 12.25
C GLU A 126 9.14 -12.76 13.12
N ARG A 127 10.32 -12.24 12.80
CA ARG A 127 11.53 -12.34 13.62
C ARG A 127 11.58 -11.38 14.82
N GLY A 128 10.50 -10.64 15.07
CA GLY A 128 10.33 -9.80 16.24
C GLY A 128 10.57 -8.30 16.03
N ALA A 129 10.82 -7.84 14.80
CA ALA A 129 10.85 -6.41 14.53
C ALA A 129 9.45 -5.79 14.73
N ARG A 130 9.40 -4.56 15.25
CA ARG A 130 8.14 -3.86 15.44
C ARG A 130 7.70 -3.07 14.22
N ILE A 131 8.68 -2.54 13.47
CA ILE A 131 8.49 -1.85 12.18
C ILE A 131 9.59 -2.35 11.25
N ALA A 132 9.24 -2.61 9.99
CA ALA A 132 10.20 -2.92 8.93
C ALA A 132 9.90 -2.10 7.68
N ALA A 133 10.94 -1.54 7.07
CA ALA A 133 10.82 -0.77 5.82
C ALA A 133 11.94 -1.16 4.84
N PRO A 134 11.66 -1.17 3.52
CA PRO A 134 12.67 -1.47 2.52
C PRO A 134 13.60 -0.26 2.32
N VAL A 135 14.86 -0.55 2.01
CA VAL A 135 15.84 0.47 1.63
C VAL A 135 16.46 0.07 0.29
N TYR A 136 16.35 0.93 -0.69
CA TYR A 136 16.98 0.82 -2.00
C TYR A 136 17.84 2.06 -2.24
N ASP A 137 19.11 1.85 -2.60
CA ASP A 137 20.09 2.92 -2.86
C ASP A 137 20.12 4.01 -1.75
N GLY A 138 20.15 3.55 -0.49
CA GLY A 138 20.17 4.44 0.68
C GLY A 138 18.85 5.18 0.97
N ARG A 139 17.80 4.94 0.18
CA ARG A 139 16.49 5.59 0.34
C ARG A 139 15.49 4.60 0.89
N ARG A 140 14.80 4.99 1.97
CA ARG A 140 13.69 4.22 2.53
C ARG A 140 12.46 4.36 1.64
N GLY A 141 11.80 3.24 1.32
CA GLY A 141 10.63 3.17 0.44
C GLY A 141 9.39 2.57 1.11
N ASN A 142 8.46 2.15 0.26
CA ASN A 142 7.24 1.41 0.59
C ASN A 142 7.30 0.00 -0.03
N PRO A 143 6.48 -0.95 0.46
CA PRO A 143 5.55 -0.86 1.59
C PRO A 143 6.26 -0.85 2.95
N VAL A 144 5.52 -0.53 4.02
CA VAL A 144 6.03 -0.59 5.39
C VAL A 144 5.24 -1.62 6.19
N ALA A 145 5.96 -2.46 6.93
CA ALA A 145 5.34 -3.45 7.79
C ALA A 145 5.36 -3.00 9.27
N PHE A 146 4.26 -3.25 9.96
CA PHE A 146 4.07 -2.98 11.39
C PHE A 146 3.59 -4.24 12.11
N SER A 147 4.15 -4.53 13.28
CA SER A 147 3.58 -5.52 14.20
C SER A 147 2.35 -4.93 14.92
N ALA A 148 1.50 -5.80 15.49
CA ALA A 148 0.34 -5.40 16.28
C ALA A 148 0.68 -4.52 17.49
N TYR A 149 1.95 -4.48 17.92
CA TYR A 149 2.42 -3.56 18.96
C TYR A 149 2.07 -2.10 18.65
N HIS A 150 2.03 -1.71 17.39
CA HIS A 150 1.73 -0.34 16.96
C HIS A 150 0.25 -0.07 16.68
N LEU A 151 -0.65 -1.01 16.97
CA LEU A 151 -2.09 -0.82 16.77
C LEU A 151 -2.62 0.50 17.36
N PRO A 152 -2.28 0.87 18.63
CA PRO A 152 -2.79 2.12 19.19
C PRO A 152 -2.34 3.37 18.41
N LEU A 153 -1.10 3.36 17.91
CA LEU A 153 -0.57 4.48 17.12
C LEU A 153 -1.17 4.54 15.72
N LEU A 154 -1.41 3.39 15.10
CA LEU A 154 -2.06 3.33 13.79
C LEU A 154 -3.52 3.80 13.84
N LEU A 155 -4.22 3.55 14.94
CA LEU A 155 -5.59 4.03 15.17
C LEU A 155 -5.66 5.50 15.62
N ALA A 156 -4.55 6.10 16.03
CA ALA A 156 -4.45 7.50 16.45
C ALA A 156 -3.87 8.42 15.36
N LEU A 157 -3.74 7.92 14.12
CA LEU A 157 -3.24 8.72 13.01
C LEU A 157 -4.25 9.79 12.59
N GLU A 158 -3.76 10.94 12.15
CA GLU A 158 -4.58 12.07 11.69
C GLU A 158 -3.98 12.67 10.41
N GLY A 159 -4.86 13.18 9.53
CA GLY A 159 -4.50 13.97 8.35
C GLY A 159 -3.74 13.20 7.27
N ASP A 160 -2.90 13.90 6.52
CA ASP A 160 -2.25 13.38 5.30
C ASP A 160 -0.93 12.62 5.56
N GLN A 161 -0.40 12.65 6.78
CA GLN A 161 0.93 12.08 7.04
C GLN A 161 0.96 10.55 7.01
N GLY A 162 -0.19 9.89 7.18
CA GLY A 162 -0.28 8.44 7.25
C GLY A 162 0.70 7.86 8.27
N ALA A 163 1.23 6.67 8.01
CA ALA A 163 2.17 6.00 8.90
C ALA A 163 3.57 6.66 8.98
N ARG A 164 3.87 7.67 8.14
CA ARG A 164 5.19 8.36 8.13
C ARG A 164 5.53 9.02 9.47
N ALA A 165 4.53 9.51 10.20
CA ALA A 165 4.73 10.09 11.52
C ALA A 165 5.33 9.08 12.50
N ILE A 166 4.83 7.84 12.48
CA ILE A 166 5.34 6.75 13.33
C ILE A 166 6.78 6.41 12.95
N LEU A 167 7.11 6.37 11.66
CA LEU A 167 8.46 6.06 11.18
C LEU A 167 9.52 7.08 11.62
N LYS A 168 9.11 8.32 11.87
CA LYS A 168 10.04 9.38 12.32
C LYS A 168 10.38 9.28 13.81
N SER A 169 9.48 8.72 14.62
CA SER A 169 9.56 8.72 16.09
C SER A 169 9.90 7.35 16.68
N HIS A 170 9.94 6.29 15.87
CA HIS A 170 10.19 4.92 16.33
C HIS A 170 11.32 4.26 15.55
N ALA A 171 11.97 3.28 16.21
CA ALA A 171 13.00 2.48 15.58
C ALA A 171 12.42 1.64 14.43
N VAL A 172 13.04 1.71 13.26
CA VAL A 172 12.66 0.98 12.06
C VAL A 172 13.78 -0.01 11.70
N SER A 173 13.42 -1.27 11.52
CA SER A 173 14.31 -2.28 10.96
C SER A 173 14.39 -2.07 9.45
N GLU A 174 15.52 -1.60 8.96
CA GLU A 174 15.76 -1.38 7.54
C GLU A 174 16.14 -2.69 6.85
N VAL A 175 15.45 -2.99 5.76
CA VAL A 175 15.68 -4.18 4.93
C VAL A 175 16.25 -3.72 3.60
N ALA A 176 17.55 -3.98 3.38
CA ALA A 176 18.18 -3.67 2.10
C ALA A 176 17.61 -4.58 0.99
N VAL A 177 17.13 -3.99 -0.09
CA VAL A 177 16.51 -4.70 -1.21
C VAL A 177 17.09 -4.25 -2.56
N GLY A 178 17.15 -5.16 -3.53
CA GLY A 178 17.51 -4.86 -4.92
C GLY A 178 16.29 -4.49 -5.78
N ASP A 179 15.31 -3.79 -5.20
CA ASP A 179 14.01 -3.50 -5.79
C ASP A 179 13.78 -1.99 -5.86
N ALA A 180 14.01 -1.40 -7.04
CA ALA A 180 13.79 0.03 -7.28
C ALA A 180 12.30 0.42 -7.17
N GLY A 181 11.38 -0.53 -7.33
CA GLY A 181 9.94 -0.30 -7.22
C GLY A 181 9.52 0.29 -5.87
N VAL A 182 10.29 0.06 -4.79
CA VAL A 182 9.96 0.56 -3.46
C VAL A 182 10.02 2.08 -3.32
N ILE A 183 10.64 2.77 -4.29
CA ILE A 183 10.75 4.24 -4.33
C ILE A 183 10.13 4.85 -5.60
N ARG A 184 9.33 4.06 -6.34
CA ARG A 184 8.70 4.48 -7.61
C ARG A 184 7.18 4.38 -7.48
N ASP A 185 6.52 5.49 -7.44
CA ASP A 185 5.07 5.64 -7.52
C ASP A 185 4.67 6.25 -8.88
N ILE A 186 3.47 5.94 -9.32
CA ILE A 186 2.88 6.55 -10.52
C ILE A 186 2.18 7.84 -10.09
N ASP A 187 2.82 8.98 -10.30
CA ASP A 187 2.29 10.29 -9.91
C ASP A 187 1.85 11.14 -11.11
N THR A 188 2.47 10.93 -12.26
CA THR A 188 2.21 11.67 -13.50
C THR A 188 2.02 10.70 -14.67
N PRO A 189 1.42 11.12 -15.79
CA PRO A 189 1.34 10.29 -17.00
C PRO A 189 2.70 9.82 -17.56
N GLY A 190 3.78 10.55 -17.25
CA GLY A 190 5.13 10.18 -17.67
C GLY A 190 5.77 9.04 -16.85
N ASP A 191 5.10 8.59 -15.79
CA ASP A 191 5.57 7.49 -14.94
C ASP A 191 5.02 6.11 -15.37
N LEU A 192 4.11 6.09 -16.38
CA LEU A 192 3.47 4.90 -16.95
C LEU A 192 4.41 4.10 -17.85
#